data_c4ac4810e4de80c4beffa2a8be8044b4
#
_entry.id   c4ac4810e4de80c4beffa2a8be8044b4
#
_cell.length_a   1.000
_cell.length_b   1.000
_cell.length_c   1.000
_cell.angle_alpha   90.00
_cell.angle_beta   90.00
_cell.angle_gamma   90.00
#
_symmetry.space_group_name_H-M   'P 1'
#
loop_
_entity.id
_entity.type
_entity.pdbx_description
1 polymer ?
#
loop_
_entity_poly.entity_id
_entity_poly.type
_entity_poly.pdbx_seq_one_letter_code
_entity_poly.pdbx_strand_id
1 'polypeptide(L)'
;MALKVNDPNKVKPLGGTEMLYHSLSSKIDLSDVNLILSVCDYRLLSDTKPNLLWLHLSYDQENVQLLKDENFVSRLSGIVFVSHWQYEKFWSMFPIHLTKTYVIENWIEPVEYKEKPEKIKLIYTSTPWRGLEILIEVLKRMDRKDIDVEVYSGTTIYGQDFYDQTHAQFVPLYEELKRLGVKHTEYAPNEDVKKALQTAHIMSYPNIFEETSCLSVIEALSAGCRVVSTSLGALPETTRGYANLLTLGNDYIEKYTEALEKEIDNFWAEETQSQLQDQRKYCSRYWSWETREDKWRFVLNDIKPLSAPDFLIKKSKENWLPLEHIQYLKTLDKPKVVYDIGSSILHWRKSAIDAWGEFEYYAFDATPELEKLYQSKNINYSINVLSDKEKEVDFYNDPFNPTGNSYYKELTNYYADVKPTKVMTKTIDSIVKENNLPLPDFIKIDVQGAELDILKGASETIKQCKDIILESQHSYYNAGAPKSQELFPFVESLGFEKVAQIYKGDYDGDYHFSRL
;
A
#
# COMPACT_ATOMS: atom_id res chain seq x y z
N MET A 1 3.96 -2.67 -25.10
CA MET A 1 4.37 -1.27 -25.36
C MET A 1 4.02 -0.47 -24.11
N ALA A 2 4.99 -0.09 -23.28
CA ALA A 2 4.72 0.62 -22.03
C ALA A 2 4.16 2.00 -22.36
N LEU A 3 2.97 2.30 -21.82
CA LEU A 3 2.37 3.64 -21.89
C LEU A 3 3.28 4.62 -21.15
N LYS A 4 4.17 5.29 -21.88
CA LYS A 4 4.79 6.53 -21.41
C LYS A 4 3.69 7.60 -21.44
N VAL A 5 3.07 7.85 -20.31
CA VAL A 5 2.24 9.05 -20.07
C VAL A 5 3.19 10.25 -20.01
N ASN A 6 3.61 10.76 -21.17
CA ASN A 6 4.40 11.98 -21.25
C ASN A 6 4.24 12.61 -22.62
N ASP A 7 3.14 13.29 -22.81
CA ASP A 7 3.08 14.55 -23.56
C ASP A 7 1.71 15.21 -23.33
N PRO A 8 1.59 16.27 -22.52
CA PRO A 8 0.33 16.96 -22.27
C PRO A 8 -0.26 17.67 -23.53
N ASN A 9 0.47 17.70 -24.64
CA ASN A 9 0.06 18.43 -25.84
C ASN A 9 -0.37 17.53 -27.01
N LYS A 10 -0.33 16.20 -26.89
CA LYS A 10 -0.89 15.31 -27.91
C LYS A 10 -2.28 14.87 -27.48
N VAL A 11 -3.30 15.37 -28.16
CA VAL A 11 -4.68 14.85 -28.10
C VAL A 11 -4.66 13.43 -28.67
N LYS A 12 -4.31 12.44 -27.84
CA LYS A 12 -4.49 11.03 -28.15
C LYS A 12 -5.88 10.61 -27.69
N PRO A 13 -6.54 9.68 -28.38
CA PRO A 13 -7.70 9.00 -27.82
C PRO A 13 -7.35 8.46 -26.43
N LEU A 14 -8.16 8.80 -25.42
CA LEU A 14 -7.95 8.34 -24.05
C LEU A 14 -8.87 7.17 -23.77
N GLY A 15 -8.30 6.04 -23.34
CA GLY A 15 -9.06 4.93 -22.77
C GLY A 15 -9.58 5.25 -21.37
N GLY A 16 -10.45 4.38 -20.84
CA GLY A 16 -11.05 4.57 -19.52
C GLY A 16 -10.02 4.69 -18.39
N THR A 17 -8.93 3.92 -18.47
CA THR A 17 -7.83 3.94 -17.49
C THR A 17 -7.11 5.28 -17.45
N GLU A 18 -6.78 5.83 -18.62
CA GLU A 18 -6.12 7.13 -18.74
C GLU A 18 -7.02 8.27 -18.25
N MET A 19 -8.30 8.22 -18.59
CA MET A 19 -9.30 9.20 -18.11
C MET A 19 -9.37 9.21 -16.58
N LEU A 20 -9.45 8.04 -15.96
CA LEU A 20 -9.48 7.90 -14.50
C LEU A 20 -8.16 8.36 -13.86
N TYR A 21 -7.01 8.06 -14.46
CA TYR A 21 -5.72 8.54 -13.97
C TYR A 21 -5.64 10.07 -13.99
N HIS A 22 -6.06 10.71 -15.08
CA HIS A 22 -6.09 12.18 -15.15
C HIS A 22 -7.07 12.78 -14.13
N SER A 23 -8.22 12.16 -13.95
CA SER A 23 -9.17 12.57 -12.91
C SER A 23 -8.55 12.44 -11.51
N LEU A 24 -7.92 11.30 -11.19
CA LEU A 24 -7.26 11.07 -9.90
C LEU A 24 -6.15 12.09 -9.63
N SER A 25 -5.23 12.26 -10.59
CA SER A 25 -4.06 13.14 -10.46
C SER A 25 -4.43 14.62 -10.35
N SER A 26 -5.61 15.02 -10.83
CA SER A 26 -6.13 16.38 -10.65
C SER A 26 -6.71 16.64 -9.26
N LYS A 27 -7.02 15.58 -8.49
CA LYS A 27 -7.74 15.64 -7.20
C LYS A 27 -6.86 15.29 -6.01
N ILE A 28 -5.82 14.48 -6.22
CA ILE A 28 -4.89 14.02 -5.18
C ILE A 28 -3.44 14.16 -5.67
N ASP A 29 -2.57 14.63 -4.78
CA ASP A 29 -1.13 14.61 -5.02
C ASP A 29 -0.59 13.18 -4.97
N LEU A 30 0.03 12.75 -6.07
CA LEU A 30 0.64 11.44 -6.26
C LEU A 30 2.18 11.50 -6.27
N SER A 31 2.77 12.64 -5.92
CA SER A 31 4.22 12.87 -6.03
C SER A 31 5.06 11.90 -5.20
N ASP A 32 4.54 11.41 -4.06
CA ASP A 32 5.22 10.51 -3.13
C ASP A 32 5.03 9.02 -3.46
N VAL A 33 4.28 8.69 -4.51
CA VAL A 33 3.93 7.32 -4.88
C VAL A 33 4.31 7.06 -6.33
N ASN A 34 4.81 5.87 -6.62
CA ASN A 34 4.96 5.36 -7.99
C ASN A 34 3.68 4.60 -8.35
N LEU A 35 2.72 5.29 -8.98
CA LEU A 35 1.47 4.68 -9.43
C LEU A 35 1.68 4.00 -10.79
N ILE A 36 1.50 2.68 -10.81
CA ILE A 36 1.65 1.81 -11.99
C ILE A 36 0.26 1.48 -12.52
N LEU A 37 -0.01 1.80 -13.78
CA LEU A 37 -1.31 1.58 -14.41
C LEU A 37 -1.33 0.24 -15.16
N SER A 38 -2.00 -0.75 -14.59
CA SER A 38 -2.40 -2.01 -15.22
C SER A 38 -1.30 -2.92 -15.79
N VAL A 39 -0.11 -2.40 -16.11
CA VAL A 39 0.98 -3.18 -16.74
C VAL A 39 2.00 -3.59 -15.68
N CYS A 40 2.24 -4.89 -15.56
CA CYS A 40 3.25 -5.45 -14.67
C CYS A 40 4.58 -5.58 -15.42
N ASP A 41 5.58 -4.77 -15.01
CA ASP A 41 6.92 -4.78 -15.59
C ASP A 41 7.92 -4.30 -14.52
N TYR A 42 9.03 -5.03 -14.32
CA TYR A 42 10.09 -4.65 -13.39
C TYR A 42 10.67 -3.25 -13.66
N ARG A 43 10.69 -2.81 -14.92
CA ARG A 43 11.18 -1.49 -15.33
C ARG A 43 10.32 -0.32 -14.86
N LEU A 44 9.09 -0.60 -14.43
CA LEU A 44 8.15 0.40 -13.91
C LEU A 44 8.26 0.56 -12.40
N LEU A 45 8.98 -0.34 -11.71
CA LEU A 45 9.16 -0.27 -10.26
C LEU A 45 10.12 0.85 -9.88
N SER A 46 9.78 1.56 -8.84
CA SER A 46 10.65 2.53 -8.16
C SER A 46 11.41 1.85 -7.02
N ASP A 47 12.68 2.22 -6.83
CA ASP A 47 13.47 1.83 -5.67
C ASP A 47 13.38 2.86 -4.52
N THR A 48 12.75 4.02 -4.78
CA THR A 48 12.71 5.15 -3.83
C THR A 48 11.30 5.55 -3.39
N LYS A 49 10.26 5.08 -4.08
CA LYS A 49 8.86 5.39 -3.76
C LYS A 49 8.04 4.11 -3.63
N PRO A 50 7.00 4.10 -2.78
CA PRO A 50 6.05 3.00 -2.72
C PRO A 50 5.47 2.70 -4.10
N ASN A 51 5.49 1.42 -4.51
CA ASN A 51 4.96 0.97 -5.79
C ASN A 51 3.49 0.55 -5.61
N LEU A 52 2.56 1.34 -6.13
CA LEU A 52 1.12 1.04 -6.10
C LEU A 52 0.65 0.65 -7.50
N LEU A 53 0.20 -0.60 -7.65
CA LEU A 53 -0.36 -1.09 -8.91
C LEU A 53 -1.87 -0.87 -8.91
N TRP A 54 -2.39 -0.09 -9.87
CA TRP A 54 -3.82 0.11 -10.08
C TRP A 54 -4.29 -0.68 -11.30
N LEU A 55 -5.01 -1.78 -11.06
CA LEU A 55 -5.38 -2.76 -12.07
C LEU A 55 -6.74 -2.46 -12.70
N HIS A 56 -6.76 -2.33 -14.03
CA HIS A 56 -7.97 -2.23 -14.85
C HIS A 56 -8.12 -3.43 -15.81
N LEU A 57 -7.08 -4.25 -15.94
CA LEU A 57 -7.04 -5.41 -16.84
C LEU A 57 -7.64 -6.66 -16.18
N SER A 58 -8.10 -7.60 -17.03
CA SER A 58 -8.53 -8.91 -16.56
C SER A 58 -7.33 -9.83 -16.27
N TYR A 59 -7.55 -10.86 -15.47
CA TYR A 59 -6.54 -11.80 -14.97
C TYR A 59 -5.87 -12.65 -16.07
N ASP A 60 -6.54 -12.84 -17.20
CA ASP A 60 -6.09 -13.64 -18.35
C ASP A 60 -5.21 -12.86 -19.34
N GLN A 61 -5.10 -11.55 -19.20
CA GLN A 61 -4.33 -10.71 -20.09
C GLN A 61 -2.81 -10.82 -19.83
N GLU A 62 -2.02 -10.80 -20.90
CA GLU A 62 -0.57 -10.98 -20.87
C GLU A 62 0.14 -9.97 -19.93
N ASN A 63 -0.30 -8.73 -19.98
CA ASN A 63 0.32 -7.63 -19.24
C ASN A 63 0.27 -7.77 -17.69
N VAL A 64 -0.53 -8.69 -17.16
CA VAL A 64 -0.63 -8.95 -15.71
C VAL A 64 0.04 -10.25 -15.28
N GLN A 65 0.53 -11.07 -16.22
CA GLN A 65 1.06 -12.42 -15.91
C GLN A 65 2.32 -12.39 -15.06
N LEU A 66 3.05 -11.27 -15.01
CA LEU A 66 4.20 -11.09 -14.11
C LEU A 66 3.80 -11.12 -12.62
N LEU A 67 2.51 -10.97 -12.29
CA LEU A 67 2.01 -11.18 -10.92
C LEU A 67 2.13 -12.64 -10.44
N LYS A 68 2.50 -13.61 -11.28
CA LYS A 68 2.88 -14.97 -10.87
C LYS A 68 4.25 -15.02 -10.20
N ASP A 69 5.09 -14.01 -10.41
CA ASP A 69 6.40 -13.90 -9.80
C ASP A 69 6.29 -13.24 -8.41
N GLU A 70 6.54 -14.03 -7.37
CA GLU A 70 6.51 -13.59 -5.97
C GLU A 70 7.51 -12.44 -5.70
N ASN A 71 8.66 -12.43 -6.40
CA ASN A 71 9.64 -11.35 -6.26
C ASN A 71 9.09 -10.03 -6.81
N PHE A 72 8.31 -10.06 -7.89
CA PHE A 72 7.65 -8.87 -8.39
C PHE A 72 6.57 -8.38 -7.41
N VAL A 73 5.70 -9.28 -6.95
CA VAL A 73 4.60 -8.93 -6.03
C VAL A 73 5.13 -8.37 -4.71
N SER A 74 6.21 -8.94 -4.17
CA SER A 74 6.82 -8.47 -2.90
C SER A 74 7.40 -7.05 -3.00
N ARG A 75 7.71 -6.56 -4.20
CA ARG A 75 8.15 -5.18 -4.45
C ARG A 75 7.01 -4.17 -4.61
N LEU A 76 5.77 -4.64 -4.64
CA LEU A 76 4.60 -3.77 -4.62
C LEU A 76 4.24 -3.40 -3.18
N SER A 77 3.96 -2.14 -2.93
CA SER A 77 3.45 -1.65 -1.64
C SER A 77 1.94 -1.86 -1.52
N GLY A 78 1.27 -2.09 -2.64
CA GLY A 78 -0.15 -2.41 -2.71
C GLY A 78 -0.67 -2.60 -4.13
N ILE A 79 -1.84 -3.23 -4.22
CA ILE A 79 -2.60 -3.41 -5.47
C ILE A 79 -4.02 -2.88 -5.25
N VAL A 80 -4.48 -2.00 -6.13
CA VAL A 80 -5.87 -1.49 -6.17
C VAL A 80 -6.61 -2.19 -7.30
N PHE A 81 -7.68 -2.88 -6.95
CA PHE A 81 -8.64 -3.50 -7.87
C PHE A 81 -9.86 -2.60 -8.06
N VAL A 82 -10.50 -2.68 -9.22
CA VAL A 82 -11.65 -1.84 -9.56
C VAL A 82 -13.01 -2.51 -9.31
N SER A 83 -13.01 -3.76 -8.85
CA SER A 83 -14.20 -4.50 -8.41
C SER A 83 -13.84 -5.66 -7.48
N HIS A 84 -14.80 -6.15 -6.70
CA HIS A 84 -14.63 -7.36 -5.88
C HIS A 84 -14.49 -8.60 -6.77
N TRP A 85 -15.24 -8.68 -7.88
CA TRP A 85 -15.09 -9.74 -8.86
C TRP A 85 -13.64 -9.85 -9.36
N GLN A 86 -13.02 -8.72 -9.74
CA GLN A 86 -11.63 -8.70 -10.18
C GLN A 86 -10.69 -9.16 -9.07
N TYR A 87 -10.84 -8.62 -7.85
CA TYR A 87 -10.06 -9.01 -6.69
C TYR A 87 -10.11 -10.53 -6.43
N GLU A 88 -11.30 -11.14 -6.42
CA GLU A 88 -11.49 -12.58 -6.18
C GLU A 88 -10.81 -13.43 -7.26
N LYS A 89 -10.89 -13.03 -8.52
CA LYS A 89 -10.18 -13.70 -9.62
C LYS A 89 -8.67 -13.65 -9.44
N PHE A 90 -8.12 -12.48 -9.14
CA PHE A 90 -6.67 -12.34 -8.91
C PHE A 90 -6.22 -13.08 -7.64
N TRP A 91 -7.00 -13.05 -6.58
CA TRP A 91 -6.71 -13.79 -5.35
C TRP A 91 -6.59 -15.30 -5.58
N SER A 92 -7.41 -15.85 -6.46
CA SER A 92 -7.39 -17.30 -6.76
C SER A 92 -6.25 -17.72 -7.67
N MET A 93 -5.60 -16.80 -8.40
CA MET A 93 -4.64 -17.10 -9.46
C MET A 93 -3.22 -16.61 -9.23
N PHE A 94 -3.03 -15.62 -8.38
CA PHE A 94 -1.76 -14.93 -8.17
C PHE A 94 -1.41 -14.83 -6.67
N PRO A 95 -0.13 -14.83 -6.29
CA PRO A 95 0.31 -14.72 -4.90
C PRO A 95 0.16 -13.29 -4.33
N ILE A 96 -0.98 -12.64 -4.58
CA ILE A 96 -1.23 -11.24 -4.17
C ILE A 96 -1.35 -11.06 -2.65
N HIS A 97 -1.40 -12.16 -1.89
CA HIS A 97 -1.32 -12.13 -0.42
C HIS A 97 0.03 -11.63 0.11
N LEU A 98 1.05 -11.55 -0.73
CA LEU A 98 2.38 -11.02 -0.38
C LEU A 98 2.42 -9.49 -0.31
N THR A 99 1.36 -8.81 -0.72
CA THR A 99 1.26 -7.35 -0.65
C THR A 99 -0.12 -6.91 -0.15
N LYS A 100 -0.27 -5.63 0.16
CA LYS A 100 -1.58 -5.06 0.53
C LYS A 100 -2.51 -5.02 -0.68
N THR A 101 -3.78 -5.29 -0.46
CA THR A 101 -4.80 -5.28 -1.51
C THR A 101 -5.98 -4.42 -1.11
N TYR A 102 -6.51 -3.67 -2.07
CA TYR A 102 -7.62 -2.74 -1.89
C TYR A 102 -8.61 -2.87 -3.03
N VAL A 103 -9.89 -2.63 -2.75
CA VAL A 103 -10.92 -2.51 -3.79
C VAL A 103 -11.46 -1.09 -3.78
N ILE A 104 -11.18 -0.35 -4.85
CA ILE A 104 -11.70 0.99 -5.11
C ILE A 104 -12.35 0.98 -6.48
N GLU A 105 -13.68 0.92 -6.50
CA GLU A 105 -14.42 0.92 -7.75
C GLU A 105 -14.20 2.24 -8.50
N ASN A 106 -14.30 2.17 -9.81
CA ASN A 106 -14.19 3.35 -10.67
C ASN A 106 -15.27 4.39 -10.31
N TRP A 107 -15.04 5.62 -10.76
CA TRP A 107 -16.00 6.73 -10.66
C TRP A 107 -16.15 7.41 -12.01
N ILE A 108 -17.18 8.19 -12.14
CA ILE A 108 -17.43 9.04 -13.29
C ILE A 108 -17.76 10.48 -12.83
N GLU A 109 -17.60 11.45 -13.72
CA GLU A 109 -18.35 12.69 -13.61
C GLU A 109 -19.78 12.40 -14.07
N PRO A 110 -20.79 12.55 -13.19
CA PRO A 110 -22.16 12.19 -13.51
C PRO A 110 -22.64 12.83 -14.82
N VAL A 111 -23.31 12.04 -15.64
CA VAL A 111 -23.91 12.56 -16.87
C VAL A 111 -25.18 13.33 -16.52
N GLU A 112 -25.23 14.61 -16.88
CA GLU A 112 -26.41 15.43 -16.66
C GLU A 112 -27.62 14.82 -17.38
N TYR A 113 -28.72 14.65 -16.64
CA TYR A 113 -29.94 14.14 -17.21
C TYR A 113 -30.61 15.19 -18.09
N LYS A 114 -31.07 14.77 -19.27
CA LYS A 114 -31.97 15.53 -20.15
C LYS A 114 -33.24 14.74 -20.39
N GLU A 115 -34.34 15.45 -20.59
CA GLU A 115 -35.60 14.83 -21.00
C GLU A 115 -35.38 14.04 -22.30
N LYS A 116 -35.84 12.80 -22.31
CA LYS A 116 -35.64 11.89 -23.44
C LYS A 116 -36.62 12.26 -24.57
N PRO A 117 -36.20 12.16 -25.84
CA PRO A 117 -37.09 12.34 -26.97
C PRO A 117 -38.20 11.28 -26.97
N GLU A 118 -39.31 11.54 -27.67
CA GLU A 118 -40.44 10.60 -27.73
C GLU A 118 -40.08 9.28 -28.41
N LYS A 119 -39.30 9.34 -29.50
CA LYS A 119 -38.87 8.16 -30.25
C LYS A 119 -37.76 7.43 -29.51
N ILE A 120 -37.96 6.16 -29.23
CA ILE A 120 -36.96 5.31 -28.53
C ILE A 120 -35.65 5.25 -29.29
N LYS A 121 -34.53 5.49 -28.59
CA LYS A 121 -33.19 5.41 -29.11
C LYS A 121 -32.39 4.39 -28.33
N LEU A 122 -31.86 3.40 -29.04
CA LEU A 122 -30.84 2.47 -28.51
C LEU A 122 -29.44 3.04 -28.72
N ILE A 123 -28.53 2.72 -27.79
CA ILE A 123 -27.13 3.10 -27.90
C ILE A 123 -26.23 1.91 -27.55
N TYR A 124 -25.10 1.80 -28.26
CA TYR A 124 -23.98 0.90 -27.95
C TYR A 124 -22.69 1.72 -27.91
N THR A 125 -21.91 1.60 -26.84
CA THR A 125 -20.69 2.40 -26.62
C THR A 125 -19.55 1.52 -26.15
N SER A 126 -19.07 0.62 -27.02
CA SER A 126 -17.96 -0.28 -26.70
C SER A 126 -17.19 -0.68 -27.96
N THR A 127 -16.06 -1.37 -27.76
CA THR A 127 -15.25 -1.90 -28.86
C THR A 127 -15.97 -3.02 -29.63
N PRO A 128 -15.65 -3.25 -30.91
CA PRO A 128 -16.43 -4.16 -31.76
C PRO A 128 -16.38 -5.63 -31.28
N TRP A 129 -15.29 -6.08 -30.68
CA TRP A 129 -15.15 -7.47 -30.19
C TRP A 129 -15.91 -7.75 -28.88
N ARG A 130 -16.57 -6.77 -28.29
CA ARG A 130 -17.32 -6.92 -27.05
C ARG A 130 -18.81 -7.14 -27.27
N GLY A 131 -19.20 -7.71 -28.44
CA GLY A 131 -20.58 -8.12 -28.73
C GLY A 131 -21.28 -7.30 -29.82
N LEU A 132 -20.56 -6.50 -30.64
CA LEU A 132 -21.17 -5.77 -31.75
C LEU A 132 -21.83 -6.71 -32.78
N GLU A 133 -21.22 -7.86 -33.07
CA GLU A 133 -21.78 -8.88 -33.94
C GLU A 133 -23.13 -9.40 -33.43
N ILE A 134 -23.23 -9.64 -32.13
CA ILE A 134 -24.47 -10.08 -31.47
C ILE A 134 -25.53 -8.98 -31.55
N LEU A 135 -25.15 -7.70 -31.30
CA LEU A 135 -26.08 -6.58 -31.46
C LEU A 135 -26.68 -6.54 -32.87
N ILE A 136 -25.86 -6.75 -33.90
CA ILE A 136 -26.31 -6.78 -35.30
C ILE A 136 -27.34 -7.89 -35.52
N GLU A 137 -27.09 -9.10 -35.01
CA GLU A 137 -28.01 -10.23 -35.12
C GLU A 137 -29.32 -9.97 -34.35
N VAL A 138 -29.25 -9.34 -33.17
CA VAL A 138 -30.43 -8.91 -32.39
C VAL A 138 -31.25 -7.90 -33.19
N LEU A 139 -30.64 -6.87 -33.78
CA LEU A 139 -31.32 -5.86 -34.59
C LEU A 139 -31.98 -6.46 -35.82
N LYS A 140 -31.39 -7.44 -36.50
CA LYS A 140 -31.98 -8.18 -37.62
C LYS A 140 -33.23 -8.95 -37.23
N ARG A 141 -33.20 -9.61 -36.06
CA ARG A 141 -34.31 -10.41 -35.54
C ARG A 141 -35.49 -9.52 -35.13
N MET A 142 -35.20 -8.39 -34.48
CA MET A 142 -36.23 -7.44 -34.08
C MET A 142 -36.95 -6.78 -35.26
N ASP A 143 -36.25 -6.47 -36.36
CA ASP A 143 -36.70 -5.75 -37.56
C ASP A 143 -37.64 -4.54 -37.27
N ARG A 144 -37.33 -3.80 -36.19
CA ARG A 144 -38.14 -2.63 -35.77
C ARG A 144 -37.71 -1.38 -36.54
N LYS A 145 -38.72 -0.60 -37.00
CA LYS A 145 -38.50 0.66 -37.72
C LYS A 145 -38.90 1.89 -36.90
N ASP A 146 -39.53 1.67 -35.75
CA ASP A 146 -40.04 2.69 -34.84
C ASP A 146 -38.98 3.18 -33.84
N ILE A 147 -37.74 2.66 -33.89
CA ILE A 147 -36.63 3.03 -33.02
C ILE A 147 -35.47 3.62 -33.82
N ASP A 148 -34.64 4.42 -33.15
CA ASP A 148 -33.34 4.84 -33.64
C ASP A 148 -32.23 4.04 -32.96
N VAL A 149 -31.10 3.79 -33.67
CA VAL A 149 -29.97 3.07 -33.11
C VAL A 149 -28.68 3.85 -33.41
N GLU A 150 -27.92 4.17 -32.35
CA GLU A 150 -26.61 4.77 -32.46
C GLU A 150 -25.53 3.83 -31.89
N VAL A 151 -24.45 3.64 -32.65
CA VAL A 151 -23.32 2.79 -32.27
C VAL A 151 -22.04 3.60 -32.29
N TYR A 152 -21.38 3.67 -31.13
CA TYR A 152 -20.03 4.21 -30.96
C TYR A 152 -19.07 3.04 -30.76
N SER A 153 -18.42 2.60 -31.84
CA SER A 153 -17.60 1.39 -31.82
C SER A 153 -16.50 1.45 -32.85
N GLY A 154 -15.26 1.34 -32.39
CA GLY A 154 -14.08 1.34 -33.24
C GLY A 154 -12.83 0.91 -32.49
N THR A 155 -11.71 0.83 -33.21
CA THR A 155 -10.40 0.37 -32.69
C THR A 155 -9.41 1.52 -32.46
N THR A 156 -9.71 2.72 -32.95
CA THR A 156 -8.86 3.92 -32.92
C THR A 156 -8.45 4.34 -31.50
N ILE A 157 -9.27 4.04 -30.50
CA ILE A 157 -9.02 4.36 -29.09
C ILE A 157 -7.72 3.76 -28.55
N TYR A 158 -7.22 2.69 -29.15
CA TYR A 158 -5.96 2.04 -28.77
C TYR A 158 -4.74 2.52 -29.54
N GLY A 159 -4.89 3.54 -30.38
CA GLY A 159 -3.84 4.17 -31.17
C GLY A 159 -3.76 3.65 -32.60
N GLN A 160 -2.98 4.38 -33.45
CA GLN A 160 -2.91 4.13 -34.89
C GLN A 160 -2.37 2.73 -35.23
N ASP A 161 -1.31 2.29 -34.57
CA ASP A 161 -0.71 0.97 -34.83
C ASP A 161 -1.73 -0.16 -34.60
N PHE A 162 -2.53 -0.08 -33.53
CA PHE A 162 -3.58 -1.05 -33.23
C PHE A 162 -4.73 -0.97 -34.25
N TYR A 163 -5.11 0.23 -34.64
CA TYR A 163 -6.10 0.45 -35.69
C TYR A 163 -5.67 -0.21 -37.01
N ASP A 164 -4.46 0.05 -37.46
CA ASP A 164 -3.92 -0.47 -38.72
C ASP A 164 -3.88 -2.03 -38.75
N GLN A 165 -3.66 -2.63 -37.60
CA GLN A 165 -3.61 -4.10 -37.47
C GLN A 165 -4.98 -4.76 -37.35
N THR A 166 -5.99 -4.06 -36.80
CA THR A 166 -7.23 -4.71 -36.37
C THR A 166 -8.48 -4.19 -37.09
N HIS A 167 -8.48 -2.98 -37.64
CA HIS A 167 -9.66 -2.35 -38.23
C HIS A 167 -10.30 -3.20 -39.34
N ALA A 168 -9.50 -3.74 -40.26
CA ALA A 168 -9.98 -4.46 -41.42
C ALA A 168 -10.92 -5.63 -41.09
N GLN A 169 -10.71 -6.33 -39.98
CA GLN A 169 -11.55 -7.45 -39.56
C GLN A 169 -12.98 -7.03 -39.15
N PHE A 170 -13.17 -5.76 -38.74
CA PHE A 170 -14.48 -5.25 -38.30
C PHE A 170 -15.24 -4.47 -39.37
N VAL A 171 -14.61 -4.17 -40.50
CA VAL A 171 -15.27 -3.48 -41.63
C VAL A 171 -16.57 -4.18 -42.05
N PRO A 172 -16.64 -5.53 -42.16
CA PRO A 172 -17.91 -6.20 -42.49
C PRO A 172 -19.05 -5.90 -41.51
N LEU A 173 -18.76 -5.76 -40.21
CA LEU A 173 -19.76 -5.40 -39.19
C LEU A 173 -20.23 -3.95 -39.38
N TYR A 174 -19.33 -3.04 -39.70
CA TYR A 174 -19.66 -1.63 -39.94
C TYR A 174 -20.52 -1.45 -41.20
N GLU A 175 -20.23 -2.19 -42.27
CA GLU A 175 -21.07 -2.21 -43.47
C GLU A 175 -22.49 -2.78 -43.18
N GLU A 176 -22.60 -3.76 -42.30
CA GLU A 176 -23.87 -4.33 -41.91
C GLU A 176 -24.72 -3.36 -41.08
N LEU A 177 -24.09 -2.63 -40.13
CA LEU A 177 -24.75 -1.53 -39.40
C LEU A 177 -25.34 -0.49 -40.37
N LYS A 178 -24.57 -0.12 -41.40
CA LYS A 178 -25.03 0.81 -42.42
C LYS A 178 -26.23 0.29 -43.20
N ARG A 179 -26.27 -1.00 -43.56
CA ARG A 179 -27.38 -1.65 -44.23
C ARG A 179 -28.65 -1.65 -43.36
N LEU A 180 -28.49 -1.79 -42.07
CA LEU A 180 -29.60 -1.73 -41.09
C LEU A 180 -30.07 -0.28 -40.81
N GLY A 181 -29.39 0.73 -41.37
CA GLY A 181 -29.72 2.14 -41.13
C GLY A 181 -29.28 2.66 -39.77
N VAL A 182 -28.33 1.97 -39.12
CA VAL A 182 -27.77 2.36 -37.83
C VAL A 182 -26.77 3.50 -38.02
N LYS A 183 -26.86 4.51 -37.17
CA LYS A 183 -25.86 5.59 -37.11
C LYS A 183 -24.62 5.07 -36.39
N HIS A 184 -23.55 4.85 -37.14
CA HIS A 184 -22.28 4.33 -36.63
C HIS A 184 -21.20 5.42 -36.63
N THR A 185 -20.45 5.48 -35.51
CA THR A 185 -19.29 6.36 -35.31
C THR A 185 -18.15 5.52 -34.73
N GLU A 186 -17.02 5.42 -35.42
CA GLU A 186 -15.89 4.62 -34.97
C GLU A 186 -15.17 5.22 -33.76
N TYR A 187 -15.06 6.54 -33.73
CA TYR A 187 -14.45 7.28 -32.63
C TYR A 187 -15.17 8.59 -32.38
N ALA A 188 -15.44 8.85 -31.11
CA ALA A 188 -15.89 10.16 -30.65
C ALA A 188 -15.22 10.48 -29.29
N PRO A 189 -14.94 11.75 -29.01
CA PRO A 189 -14.56 12.18 -27.67
C PRO A 189 -15.62 11.76 -26.63
N ASN A 190 -15.20 11.44 -25.41
CA ASN A 190 -16.11 10.99 -24.34
C ASN A 190 -17.27 11.98 -24.10
N GLU A 191 -17.01 13.29 -24.19
CA GLU A 191 -18.07 14.32 -24.05
C GLU A 191 -19.18 14.22 -25.10
N ASP A 192 -18.85 13.78 -26.32
CA ASP A 192 -19.88 13.58 -27.36
C ASP A 192 -20.63 12.28 -27.14
N VAL A 193 -19.98 11.23 -26.62
CA VAL A 193 -20.64 10.01 -26.18
C VAL A 193 -21.61 10.31 -25.02
N LYS A 194 -21.21 11.13 -24.05
CA LYS A 194 -22.08 11.57 -22.94
C LYS A 194 -23.31 12.34 -23.45
N LYS A 195 -23.13 13.23 -24.45
CA LYS A 195 -24.26 13.92 -25.11
C LYS A 195 -25.22 12.94 -25.79
N ALA A 196 -24.68 11.89 -26.44
CA ALA A 196 -25.52 10.85 -27.04
C ALA A 196 -26.28 10.06 -25.98
N LEU A 197 -25.66 9.72 -24.85
CA LEU A 197 -26.29 9.05 -23.71
C LEU A 197 -27.42 9.90 -23.09
N GLN A 198 -27.31 11.24 -23.07
CA GLN A 198 -28.38 12.13 -22.59
C GLN A 198 -29.69 11.94 -23.35
N THR A 199 -29.65 11.57 -24.62
CA THR A 199 -30.81 11.38 -25.48
C THR A 199 -31.15 9.91 -25.73
N ALA A 200 -30.30 8.97 -25.37
CA ALA A 200 -30.53 7.54 -25.50
C ALA A 200 -31.46 7.02 -24.38
N HIS A 201 -32.30 6.05 -24.70
CA HIS A 201 -33.23 5.42 -23.78
C HIS A 201 -32.69 4.14 -23.18
N ILE A 202 -32.04 3.30 -24.03
CA ILE A 202 -31.59 1.99 -23.64
C ILE A 202 -30.17 1.79 -24.17
N MET A 203 -29.25 1.45 -23.29
CA MET A 203 -27.95 0.90 -23.69
C MET A 203 -28.11 -0.58 -23.94
N SER A 204 -27.98 -1.00 -25.20
CA SER A 204 -27.95 -2.40 -25.60
C SER A 204 -26.50 -2.86 -25.69
N TYR A 205 -26.07 -3.64 -24.70
CA TYR A 205 -24.68 -4.10 -24.58
C TYR A 205 -24.63 -5.62 -24.45
N PRO A 206 -24.82 -6.39 -25.54
CA PRO A 206 -24.77 -7.85 -25.54
C PRO A 206 -23.33 -8.38 -25.39
N ASN A 207 -22.72 -8.02 -24.28
CA ASN A 207 -21.32 -8.24 -23.97
C ASN A 207 -20.96 -9.72 -23.88
N ILE A 208 -19.79 -10.09 -24.41
CA ILE A 208 -19.19 -11.45 -24.33
C ILE A 208 -17.81 -11.43 -23.66
N PHE A 209 -17.43 -10.32 -23.06
CA PHE A 209 -16.13 -10.11 -22.40
C PHE A 209 -16.33 -10.01 -20.88
N GLU A 210 -15.43 -10.62 -20.10
CA GLU A 210 -15.44 -10.48 -18.64
C GLU A 210 -14.95 -9.08 -18.24
N GLU A 211 -15.90 -8.15 -18.06
CA GLU A 211 -15.60 -6.78 -17.65
C GLU A 211 -15.05 -6.73 -16.22
N THR A 212 -14.00 -5.96 -16.00
CA THR A 212 -13.46 -5.68 -14.65
C THR A 212 -14.21 -4.55 -13.95
N SER A 213 -14.70 -3.58 -14.72
CA SER A 213 -15.57 -2.46 -14.31
C SER A 213 -15.91 -1.64 -15.56
N CYS A 214 -17.16 -1.57 -15.94
CA CYS A 214 -17.56 -0.99 -17.22
C CYS A 214 -17.99 0.48 -17.07
N LEU A 215 -17.10 1.43 -17.36
CA LEU A 215 -17.42 2.87 -17.33
C LEU A 215 -18.58 3.25 -18.22
N SER A 216 -18.66 2.69 -19.43
CA SER A 216 -19.75 2.96 -20.39
C SER A 216 -21.11 2.60 -19.80
N VAL A 217 -21.21 1.49 -19.07
CA VAL A 217 -22.43 1.09 -18.38
C VAL A 217 -22.75 2.05 -17.24
N ILE A 218 -21.76 2.45 -16.45
CA ILE A 218 -21.95 3.41 -15.35
C ILE A 218 -22.44 4.76 -15.90
N GLU A 219 -21.84 5.25 -16.99
CA GLU A 219 -22.26 6.50 -17.66
C GLU A 219 -23.69 6.40 -18.20
N ALA A 220 -24.05 5.27 -18.82
CA ALA A 220 -25.41 5.04 -19.32
C ALA A 220 -26.45 5.02 -18.18
N LEU A 221 -26.15 4.32 -17.08
CA LEU A 221 -27.02 4.31 -15.90
C LEU A 221 -27.18 5.71 -15.30
N SER A 222 -26.08 6.48 -15.22
CA SER A 222 -26.09 7.86 -14.73
C SER A 222 -26.93 8.80 -15.64
N ALA A 223 -26.86 8.59 -16.95
CA ALA A 223 -27.66 9.33 -17.95
C ALA A 223 -29.16 8.96 -17.94
N GLY A 224 -29.56 7.99 -17.13
CA GLY A 224 -30.93 7.49 -17.08
C GLY A 224 -31.31 6.61 -18.28
N CYS A 225 -30.34 5.84 -18.78
CA CYS A 225 -30.63 4.77 -19.74
C CYS A 225 -30.99 3.47 -19.00
N ARG A 226 -31.96 2.72 -19.49
CA ARG A 226 -32.09 1.30 -19.18
C ARG A 226 -30.85 0.59 -19.75
N VAL A 227 -30.39 -0.49 -19.12
CA VAL A 227 -29.24 -1.28 -19.61
C VAL A 227 -29.68 -2.72 -19.77
N VAL A 228 -29.46 -3.28 -20.97
CA VAL A 228 -29.58 -4.71 -21.23
C VAL A 228 -28.20 -5.24 -21.56
N SER A 229 -27.72 -6.22 -20.79
CA SER A 229 -26.35 -6.76 -20.94
C SER A 229 -26.25 -8.21 -20.45
N THR A 230 -25.04 -8.70 -20.24
CA THR A 230 -24.77 -10.02 -19.66
C THR A 230 -24.35 -9.93 -18.20
N SER A 231 -24.46 -11.07 -17.49
CA SER A 231 -23.97 -11.23 -16.12
C SER A 231 -22.46 -11.61 -16.05
N LEU A 232 -21.68 -11.26 -17.11
CA LEU A 232 -20.25 -11.58 -17.17
C LEU A 232 -19.39 -10.61 -16.37
N GLY A 233 -18.35 -11.16 -15.77
CA GLY A 233 -17.35 -10.37 -15.05
C GLY A 233 -17.97 -9.59 -13.90
N ALA A 234 -17.54 -8.34 -13.76
CA ALA A 234 -18.04 -7.43 -12.74
C ALA A 234 -19.35 -6.68 -13.14
N LEU A 235 -20.01 -7.04 -14.24
CA LEU A 235 -21.26 -6.34 -14.65
C LEU A 235 -22.38 -6.43 -13.60
N PRO A 236 -22.60 -7.57 -12.90
CA PRO A 236 -23.56 -7.60 -11.78
C PRO A 236 -23.22 -6.62 -10.65
N GLU A 237 -21.94 -6.51 -10.31
CA GLU A 237 -21.43 -5.56 -9.31
C GLU A 237 -21.54 -4.12 -9.82
N THR A 238 -21.15 -3.86 -11.07
CA THR A 238 -21.19 -2.54 -11.71
C THR A 238 -22.60 -1.99 -11.82
N THR A 239 -23.58 -2.82 -12.16
CA THR A 239 -24.96 -2.36 -12.41
C THR A 239 -25.79 -2.21 -11.15
N ARG A 240 -25.39 -2.80 -10.04
CA ARG A 240 -26.09 -2.70 -8.73
C ARG A 240 -27.60 -3.03 -8.79
N GLY A 241 -27.98 -3.91 -9.72
CA GLY A 241 -29.37 -4.33 -9.91
C GLY A 241 -30.22 -3.41 -10.80
N TYR A 242 -29.64 -2.36 -11.38
CA TYR A 242 -30.35 -1.44 -12.29
C TYR A 242 -30.31 -1.86 -13.75
N ALA A 243 -29.72 -3.00 -14.08
CA ALA A 243 -29.68 -3.52 -15.45
C ALA A 243 -30.43 -4.84 -15.57
N ASN A 244 -30.95 -5.12 -16.78
CA ASN A 244 -31.43 -6.43 -17.15
C ASN A 244 -30.24 -7.26 -17.64
N LEU A 245 -29.78 -8.21 -16.82
CA LEU A 245 -28.60 -9.02 -17.06
C LEU A 245 -28.99 -10.45 -17.43
N LEU A 246 -28.50 -10.90 -18.59
CA LEU A 246 -28.74 -12.24 -19.11
C LEU A 246 -27.49 -13.13 -18.98
N THR A 247 -27.71 -14.42 -18.83
CA THR A 247 -26.64 -15.41 -18.83
C THR A 247 -26.38 -15.89 -20.25
N LEU A 248 -25.11 -16.04 -20.64
CA LEU A 248 -24.74 -16.62 -21.93
C LEU A 248 -25.19 -18.08 -22.00
N GLY A 249 -25.70 -18.48 -23.15
CA GLY A 249 -26.14 -19.84 -23.45
C GLY A 249 -26.48 -19.99 -24.94
N ASN A 250 -26.90 -21.17 -25.36
CA ASN A 250 -27.21 -21.43 -26.76
C ASN A 250 -28.39 -20.61 -27.30
N ASP A 251 -29.28 -20.20 -26.43
CA ASP A 251 -30.47 -19.38 -26.72
C ASP A 251 -30.27 -17.87 -26.36
N TYR A 252 -29.01 -17.47 -26.13
CA TYR A 252 -28.70 -16.13 -25.65
C TYR A 252 -29.24 -15.02 -26.55
N ILE A 253 -29.03 -15.12 -27.87
CA ILE A 253 -29.48 -14.07 -28.82
C ILE A 253 -31.00 -13.94 -28.80
N GLU A 254 -31.73 -15.06 -28.72
CA GLU A 254 -33.17 -15.06 -28.64
C GLU A 254 -33.68 -14.38 -27.36
N LYS A 255 -33.19 -14.82 -26.21
CA LYS A 255 -33.52 -14.22 -24.90
C LYS A 255 -33.13 -12.76 -24.80
N TYR A 256 -31.98 -12.39 -25.39
CA TYR A 256 -31.53 -11.01 -25.41
C TYR A 256 -32.47 -10.15 -26.26
N THR A 257 -32.92 -10.65 -27.42
CA THR A 257 -33.89 -9.98 -28.28
C THR A 257 -35.19 -9.73 -27.52
N GLU A 258 -35.78 -10.76 -26.92
CA GLU A 258 -37.00 -10.66 -26.12
C GLU A 258 -36.89 -9.66 -24.97
N ALA A 259 -35.76 -9.71 -24.23
CA ALA A 259 -35.51 -8.78 -23.13
C ALA A 259 -35.38 -7.33 -23.60
N LEU A 260 -34.69 -7.10 -24.73
CA LEU A 260 -34.55 -5.77 -25.31
C LEU A 260 -35.87 -5.21 -25.81
N GLU A 261 -36.69 -6.02 -26.53
CA GLU A 261 -38.05 -5.65 -26.98
C GLU A 261 -38.92 -5.28 -25.79
N LYS A 262 -38.88 -6.07 -24.72
CA LYS A 262 -39.66 -5.77 -23.50
C LYS A 262 -39.23 -4.43 -22.86
N GLU A 263 -37.92 -4.12 -22.80
CA GLU A 263 -37.46 -2.83 -22.29
C GLU A 263 -37.89 -1.66 -23.20
N ILE A 264 -37.91 -1.85 -24.53
CA ILE A 264 -38.39 -0.85 -25.49
C ILE A 264 -39.88 -0.58 -25.29
N ASP A 265 -40.69 -1.64 -25.27
CA ASP A 265 -42.15 -1.52 -25.18
C ASP A 265 -42.65 -0.93 -23.86
N ASN A 266 -41.90 -1.16 -22.79
CA ASN A 266 -42.23 -0.69 -21.43
C ASN A 266 -41.43 0.55 -20.99
N PHE A 267 -40.66 1.17 -21.87
CA PHE A 267 -39.79 2.29 -21.44
C PHE A 267 -40.59 3.44 -20.80
N TRP A 268 -41.71 3.78 -21.39
CA TRP A 268 -42.56 4.88 -20.90
C TRP A 268 -43.58 4.49 -19.82
N ALA A 269 -43.59 3.24 -19.37
CA ALA A 269 -44.43 2.81 -18.26
C ALA A 269 -44.05 3.56 -16.96
N GLU A 270 -45.04 3.91 -16.15
CA GLU A 270 -44.87 4.67 -14.91
C GLU A 270 -43.86 3.99 -13.96
N GLU A 271 -43.93 2.67 -13.84
CA GLU A 271 -42.98 1.89 -13.03
C GLU A 271 -41.55 2.03 -13.52
N THR A 272 -41.33 1.93 -14.85
CA THR A 272 -39.98 2.09 -15.46
C THR A 272 -39.45 3.50 -15.21
N GLN A 273 -40.28 4.53 -15.37
CA GLN A 273 -39.85 5.91 -15.13
C GLN A 273 -39.51 6.18 -13.65
N SER A 274 -40.24 5.57 -12.73
CA SER A 274 -39.91 5.61 -11.29
C SER A 274 -38.56 4.94 -10.99
N GLN A 275 -38.33 3.74 -11.54
CA GLN A 275 -37.05 3.03 -11.40
C GLN A 275 -35.89 3.84 -11.99
N LEU A 276 -36.06 4.48 -13.14
CA LEU A 276 -35.03 5.33 -13.76
C LEU A 276 -34.74 6.57 -12.91
N GLN A 277 -35.71 7.12 -12.22
CA GLN A 277 -35.50 8.23 -11.29
C GLN A 277 -34.64 7.80 -10.10
N ASP A 278 -34.92 6.64 -9.52
CA ASP A 278 -34.12 6.09 -8.40
C ASP A 278 -32.71 5.69 -8.85
N GLN A 279 -32.59 5.06 -10.02
CA GLN A 279 -31.32 4.74 -10.66
C GLN A 279 -30.43 5.99 -10.79
N ARG A 280 -30.95 7.09 -11.35
CA ARG A 280 -30.17 8.34 -11.50
C ARG A 280 -29.71 8.91 -10.17
N LYS A 281 -30.59 8.96 -9.17
CA LYS A 281 -30.25 9.42 -7.81
C LYS A 281 -29.15 8.57 -7.20
N TYR A 282 -29.26 7.25 -7.36
CA TYR A 282 -28.25 6.32 -6.86
C TYR A 282 -26.91 6.51 -7.59
N CYS A 283 -26.91 6.47 -8.92
CA CYS A 283 -25.69 6.52 -9.72
C CYS A 283 -24.94 7.84 -9.56
N SER A 284 -25.64 8.99 -9.54
CA SER A 284 -25.01 10.29 -9.35
C SER A 284 -24.30 10.42 -8.00
N ARG A 285 -24.78 9.73 -6.97
CA ARG A 285 -24.16 9.72 -5.65
C ARG A 285 -23.11 8.63 -5.52
N TYR A 286 -23.43 7.39 -5.89
CA TYR A 286 -22.59 6.22 -5.64
C TYR A 286 -21.32 6.22 -6.50
N TRP A 287 -21.46 6.58 -7.81
CA TRP A 287 -20.34 6.56 -8.75
C TRP A 287 -19.59 7.89 -8.85
N SER A 288 -19.78 8.79 -7.89
CA SER A 288 -19.06 10.05 -7.83
C SER A 288 -17.67 9.89 -7.16
N TRP A 289 -16.80 10.86 -7.42
CA TRP A 289 -15.48 10.95 -6.78
C TRP A 289 -15.57 11.03 -5.25
N GLU A 290 -16.52 11.78 -4.72
CA GLU A 290 -16.69 12.01 -3.28
C GLU A 290 -16.78 10.71 -2.48
N THR A 291 -17.35 9.65 -3.10
CA THR A 291 -17.44 8.32 -2.46
C THR A 291 -16.15 7.49 -2.60
N ARG A 292 -15.18 7.94 -3.35
CA ARG A 292 -13.89 7.27 -3.60
C ARG A 292 -12.72 8.00 -2.94
N GLU A 293 -12.87 9.29 -2.63
CA GLU A 293 -11.81 10.15 -2.11
C GLU A 293 -11.20 9.59 -0.83
N ASP A 294 -12.02 9.27 0.17
CA ASP A 294 -11.53 8.74 1.45
C ASP A 294 -10.82 7.41 1.29
N LYS A 295 -11.30 6.53 0.39
CA LYS A 295 -10.64 5.26 0.09
C LYS A 295 -9.26 5.48 -0.52
N TRP A 296 -9.13 6.40 -1.48
CA TRP A 296 -7.84 6.72 -2.10
C TRP A 296 -6.87 7.37 -1.10
N ARG A 297 -7.34 8.32 -0.29
CA ARG A 297 -6.52 8.93 0.78
C ARG A 297 -6.05 7.90 1.79
N PHE A 298 -6.92 6.97 2.18
CA PHE A 298 -6.56 5.85 3.05
C PHE A 298 -5.46 5.00 2.42
N VAL A 299 -5.61 4.54 1.17
CA VAL A 299 -4.62 3.71 0.48
C VAL A 299 -3.27 4.42 0.40
N LEU A 300 -3.25 5.66 -0.09
CA LEU A 300 -2.01 6.42 -0.24
C LEU A 300 -1.30 6.66 1.10
N ASN A 301 -2.03 6.75 2.19
CA ASN A 301 -1.45 6.87 3.53
C ASN A 301 -0.97 5.52 4.08
N ASP A 302 -1.73 4.44 3.83
CA ASP A 302 -1.42 3.10 4.34
C ASP A 302 -0.19 2.47 3.67
N ILE A 303 0.08 2.80 2.39
CA ILE A 303 1.27 2.31 1.66
C ILE A 303 2.54 3.13 1.93
N LYS A 304 2.46 4.28 2.60
CA LYS A 304 3.65 5.05 2.95
C LYS A 304 4.56 4.20 3.84
N PRO A 305 5.87 4.19 3.59
CA PRO A 305 6.79 3.58 4.51
C PRO A 305 6.65 4.28 5.87
N LEU A 306 6.66 3.49 6.92
CA LEU A 306 6.70 4.05 8.26
C LEU A 306 7.97 4.91 8.40
N SER A 307 7.85 6.08 9.02
CA SER A 307 9.04 6.81 9.46
C SER A 307 9.84 5.92 10.44
N ALA A 308 11.15 6.11 10.53
CA ALA A 308 11.95 5.32 11.44
C ALA A 308 11.40 5.35 12.88
N PRO A 309 11.00 6.50 13.47
CA PRO A 309 10.36 6.52 14.79
C PRO A 309 9.07 5.69 14.86
N ASP A 310 8.20 5.75 13.86
CA ASP A 310 6.94 4.99 13.85
C ASP A 310 7.18 3.48 13.68
N PHE A 311 8.17 3.11 12.87
CA PHE A 311 8.64 1.73 12.74
C PHE A 311 9.13 1.18 14.08
N LEU A 312 9.97 1.93 14.80
CA LEU A 312 10.51 1.53 16.09
C LEU A 312 9.42 1.40 17.17
N ILE A 313 8.43 2.31 17.17
CA ILE A 313 7.24 2.20 18.03
C ILE A 313 6.46 0.91 17.73
N LYS A 314 6.28 0.57 16.45
CA LYS A 314 5.62 -0.68 16.05
C LYS A 314 6.44 -1.89 16.50
N LYS A 315 7.73 -1.92 16.22
CA LYS A 315 8.66 -3.00 16.58
C LYS A 315 8.74 -3.21 18.09
N SER A 316 8.71 -2.15 18.89
CA SER A 316 8.70 -2.23 20.36
C SER A 316 7.49 -2.96 20.95
N LYS A 317 6.41 -3.18 20.18
CA LYS A 317 5.22 -3.93 20.61
C LYS A 317 5.34 -5.44 20.38
N GLU A 318 6.33 -5.89 19.62
CA GLU A 318 6.57 -7.31 19.38
C GLU A 318 6.95 -8.01 20.70
N ASN A 319 6.42 -9.21 20.90
CA ASN A 319 6.63 -10.00 22.13
C ASN A 319 7.92 -10.84 22.02
N TRP A 320 9.05 -10.16 21.80
CA TRP A 320 10.34 -10.83 21.97
C TRP A 320 10.92 -10.45 23.31
N LEU A 321 11.14 -11.43 24.19
CA LEU A 321 11.73 -11.26 25.51
C LEU A 321 12.83 -12.32 25.67
N PRO A 322 14.05 -11.92 26.03
CA PRO A 322 15.12 -12.87 26.34
C PRO A 322 14.79 -13.62 27.64
N LEU A 323 14.34 -14.87 27.51
CA LEU A 323 13.89 -15.68 28.65
C LEU A 323 14.99 -15.91 29.67
N GLU A 324 16.22 -16.05 29.23
CA GLU A 324 17.41 -16.21 30.08
C GLU A 324 17.55 -15.02 31.03
N HIS A 325 17.39 -13.81 30.50
CA HIS A 325 17.44 -12.58 31.30
C HIS A 325 16.30 -12.53 32.32
N ILE A 326 15.07 -12.83 31.91
CA ILE A 326 13.91 -12.84 32.83
C ILE A 326 14.13 -13.82 33.98
N GLN A 327 14.59 -15.04 33.69
CA GLN A 327 14.84 -16.05 34.69
C GLN A 327 15.97 -15.62 35.66
N TYR A 328 17.03 -15.04 35.11
CA TYR A 328 18.15 -14.57 35.92
C TYR A 328 17.78 -13.37 36.80
N LEU A 329 17.12 -12.36 36.26
CA LEU A 329 16.68 -11.18 37.00
C LEU A 329 15.75 -11.52 38.17
N LYS A 330 14.93 -12.59 38.07
CA LYS A 330 14.09 -13.10 39.16
C LYS A 330 14.91 -13.63 40.34
N THR A 331 16.19 -13.91 40.17
CA THR A 331 17.07 -14.36 41.28
C THR A 331 17.73 -13.20 42.02
N LEU A 332 17.63 -11.98 41.48
CA LEU A 332 18.22 -10.78 42.07
C LEU A 332 17.19 -9.96 42.86
N ASP A 333 17.68 -9.24 43.87
CA ASP A 333 16.88 -8.25 44.56
C ASP A 333 16.41 -7.14 43.62
N LYS A 334 15.16 -6.68 43.81
CA LYS A 334 14.62 -5.57 43.02
C LYS A 334 15.38 -4.27 43.30
N PRO A 335 15.99 -3.63 42.28
CA PRO A 335 16.65 -2.34 42.42
C PRO A 335 15.64 -1.19 42.59
N LYS A 336 16.09 -0.07 43.16
CA LYS A 336 15.30 1.14 43.26
C LYS A 336 15.43 2.01 42.02
N VAL A 337 16.66 2.27 41.58
CA VAL A 337 17.01 3.13 40.43
C VAL A 337 17.84 2.34 39.43
N VAL A 338 17.33 2.22 38.21
CA VAL A 338 17.97 1.49 37.12
C VAL A 338 18.37 2.45 36.00
N TYR A 339 19.62 2.36 35.60
CA TYR A 339 20.11 2.96 34.35
C TYR A 339 20.23 1.87 33.30
N ASP A 340 19.52 2.03 32.18
CA ASP A 340 19.61 1.16 31.01
C ASP A 340 20.31 1.89 29.87
N ILE A 341 21.56 1.57 29.66
CA ILE A 341 22.47 2.22 28.71
C ILE A 341 22.53 1.34 27.45
N GLY A 342 22.10 1.87 26.31
CA GLY A 342 21.75 1.11 25.12
C GLY A 342 20.33 0.52 25.24
N SER A 343 19.37 1.36 25.62
CA SER A 343 17.99 0.92 25.92
C SER A 343 17.22 0.46 24.70
N SER A 344 17.65 0.86 23.48
CA SER A 344 17.08 0.48 22.20
C SER A 344 15.54 0.56 22.23
N ILE A 345 14.84 -0.44 21.72
CA ILE A 345 13.35 -0.50 21.71
C ILE A 345 12.75 -1.05 23.02
N LEU A 346 13.47 -0.97 24.14
CA LEU A 346 13.03 -1.27 25.51
C LEU A 346 12.76 -2.77 25.78
N HIS A 347 13.35 -3.68 25.03
CA HIS A 347 13.15 -5.13 25.26
C HIS A 347 13.67 -5.57 26.63
N TRP A 348 14.86 -5.10 27.04
CA TRP A 348 15.41 -5.42 28.36
C TRP A 348 14.53 -4.84 29.49
N ARG A 349 14.06 -3.60 29.37
CA ARG A 349 13.11 -3.00 30.34
C ARG A 349 11.87 -3.87 30.53
N LYS A 350 11.29 -4.42 29.47
CA LYS A 350 10.14 -5.33 29.58
C LYS A 350 10.47 -6.57 30.38
N SER A 351 11.64 -7.18 30.15
CA SER A 351 12.13 -8.32 30.91
C SER A 351 12.33 -8.00 32.37
N ALA A 352 12.87 -6.82 32.68
CA ALA A 352 13.08 -6.34 34.04
C ALA A 352 11.75 -6.08 34.77
N ILE A 353 10.75 -5.51 34.10
CA ILE A 353 9.39 -5.33 34.67
C ILE A 353 8.73 -6.68 34.94
N ASP A 354 8.88 -7.67 34.05
CA ASP A 354 8.35 -9.02 34.28
C ASP A 354 8.99 -9.70 35.49
N ALA A 355 10.27 -9.42 35.74
CA ALA A 355 11.00 -10.00 36.87
C ALA A 355 10.72 -9.27 38.20
N TRP A 356 10.71 -7.94 38.22
CA TRP A 356 10.72 -7.11 39.42
C TRP A 356 9.48 -6.23 39.63
N GLY A 357 8.58 -6.11 38.64
CA GLY A 357 7.54 -5.08 38.61
C GLY A 357 8.13 -3.69 38.31
N GLU A 358 7.35 -2.63 38.53
CA GLU A 358 7.79 -1.25 38.24
C GLU A 358 8.89 -0.78 39.19
N PHE A 359 9.86 -0.02 38.66
CA PHE A 359 11.01 0.59 39.36
C PHE A 359 11.33 1.95 38.70
N GLU A 360 12.15 2.78 39.36
CA GLU A 360 12.59 4.03 38.79
C GLU A 360 13.61 3.75 37.68
N TYR A 361 13.31 4.24 36.46
CA TYR A 361 14.01 3.83 35.24
C TYR A 361 14.44 5.02 34.41
N TYR A 362 15.70 4.97 33.95
CA TYR A 362 16.31 5.97 33.08
C TYR A 362 16.91 5.27 31.84
N ALA A 363 16.40 5.63 30.67
CA ALA A 363 16.90 5.14 29.39
C ALA A 363 18.01 6.04 28.84
N PHE A 364 19.13 5.46 28.46
CA PHE A 364 20.18 6.16 27.72
C PHE A 364 20.38 5.48 26.38
N ASP A 365 20.35 6.25 25.29
CA ASP A 365 20.58 5.71 23.95
C ASP A 365 21.22 6.81 23.07
N ALA A 366 21.87 6.36 21.99
CA ALA A 366 22.50 7.26 21.03
C ALA A 366 21.64 7.55 19.81
N THR A 367 20.56 6.78 19.60
CA THR A 367 19.72 6.79 18.41
C THR A 367 18.60 7.82 18.52
N PRO A 368 18.62 8.95 17.75
CA PRO A 368 17.62 10.02 17.88
C PRO A 368 16.19 9.56 17.58
N GLU A 369 16.02 8.58 16.71
CA GLU A 369 14.74 8.06 16.29
C GLU A 369 13.95 7.35 17.41
N LEU A 370 14.63 6.96 18.50
CA LEU A 370 14.01 6.37 19.69
C LEU A 370 13.32 7.38 20.60
N GLU A 371 13.62 8.66 20.46
CA GLU A 371 13.05 9.71 21.30
C GLU A 371 11.53 9.67 21.35
N LYS A 372 10.88 9.57 20.17
CA LYS A 372 9.43 9.47 20.05
C LYS A 372 8.86 8.25 20.78
N LEU A 373 9.58 7.11 20.75
CA LEU A 373 9.20 5.92 21.49
C LEU A 373 9.24 6.18 23.01
N TYR A 374 10.32 6.73 23.53
CA TYR A 374 10.48 6.98 24.97
C TYR A 374 9.47 7.99 25.49
N GLN A 375 9.18 9.06 24.73
CA GLN A 375 8.11 10.02 25.01
C GLN A 375 6.75 9.33 25.06
N SER A 376 6.44 8.46 24.08
CA SER A 376 5.17 7.73 24.02
C SER A 376 4.93 6.78 25.21
N LYS A 377 6.02 6.38 25.89
CA LYS A 377 6.02 5.51 27.07
C LYS A 377 6.16 6.25 28.38
N ASN A 378 6.26 7.58 28.33
CA ASN A 378 6.50 8.45 29.50
C ASN A 378 7.70 7.99 30.35
N ILE A 379 8.83 7.73 29.68
CA ILE A 379 10.07 7.23 30.29
C ILE A 379 11.03 8.41 30.45
N ASN A 380 11.81 8.43 31.55
CA ASN A 380 12.96 9.33 31.68
C ASN A 380 14.06 8.85 30.73
N TYR A 381 14.58 9.74 29.89
CA TYR A 381 15.56 9.36 28.86
C TYR A 381 16.59 10.45 28.60
N SER A 382 17.70 10.02 28.01
CA SER A 382 18.75 10.88 27.45
C SER A 382 19.22 10.32 26.12
N ILE A 383 19.12 11.10 25.03
CA ILE A 383 19.64 10.72 23.70
C ILE A 383 21.00 11.38 23.52
N ASN A 384 22.08 10.61 23.75
CA ASN A 384 23.45 11.06 23.59
C ASN A 384 24.36 9.89 23.26
N VAL A 385 25.37 10.10 22.43
CA VAL A 385 26.48 9.15 22.27
C VAL A 385 27.37 9.25 23.49
N LEU A 386 27.51 8.16 24.24
CA LEU A 386 28.24 8.13 25.51
C LEU A 386 29.67 7.62 25.29
N SER A 387 30.64 8.17 26.09
CA SER A 387 32.03 7.75 26.05
C SER A 387 32.76 8.14 27.34
N ASP A 388 34.10 7.96 27.35
CA ASP A 388 35.01 8.29 28.46
C ASP A 388 35.16 9.81 28.71
N LYS A 389 34.94 10.63 27.70
CA LYS A 389 35.08 12.10 27.71
C LYS A 389 34.32 12.70 26.53
N GLU A 390 34.16 14.02 26.53
CA GLU A 390 33.66 14.77 25.37
C GLU A 390 34.69 14.75 24.25
N LYS A 391 34.34 14.17 23.11
CA LYS A 391 35.17 14.06 21.89
C LYS A 391 34.28 13.88 20.68
N GLU A 392 34.73 14.30 19.49
CA GLU A 392 34.08 13.99 18.23
C GLU A 392 34.38 12.55 17.81
N VAL A 393 33.33 11.80 17.45
CA VAL A 393 33.43 10.42 16.96
C VAL A 393 32.65 10.23 15.66
N ASP A 394 33.02 9.19 14.91
CA ASP A 394 32.22 8.70 13.78
C ASP A 394 31.17 7.74 14.33
N PHE A 395 29.89 8.14 14.30
CA PHE A 395 28.79 7.34 14.81
C PHE A 395 28.02 6.68 13.65
N TYR A 396 27.91 5.35 13.67
CA TYR A 396 27.19 4.54 12.69
C TYR A 396 25.77 4.32 13.17
N ASN A 397 24.80 5.00 12.55
CA ASN A 397 23.39 4.95 12.91
C ASN A 397 22.56 4.36 11.77
N ASP A 398 21.93 3.22 12.01
CA ASP A 398 20.81 2.72 11.20
C ASP A 398 19.51 3.03 11.93
N PRO A 399 18.68 3.97 11.42
CA PRO A 399 17.46 4.40 12.08
C PRO A 399 16.38 3.31 12.18
N PHE A 400 16.49 2.23 11.39
CA PHE A 400 15.54 1.10 11.40
C PHE A 400 16.06 -0.12 12.17
N ASN A 401 17.35 -0.18 12.46
CA ASN A 401 17.99 -1.25 13.21
C ASN A 401 18.89 -0.72 14.33
N PRO A 402 18.33 -0.13 15.41
CA PRO A 402 19.09 0.57 16.44
C PRO A 402 19.95 -0.35 17.33
N THR A 403 19.78 -1.67 17.21
CA THR A 403 20.48 -2.63 18.08
C THR A 403 21.97 -2.76 17.80
N GLY A 404 22.46 -2.32 16.62
CA GLY A 404 23.86 -2.34 16.25
C GLY A 404 24.50 -0.95 16.16
N ASN A 405 23.78 0.11 16.54
CA ASN A 405 24.27 1.49 16.45
C ASN A 405 25.41 1.74 17.44
N SER A 406 26.57 2.18 16.93
CA SER A 406 27.75 2.44 17.75
C SER A 406 28.76 3.34 17.01
N TYR A 407 29.74 3.90 17.70
CA TYR A 407 30.93 4.48 17.07
C TYR A 407 32.03 3.42 16.82
N TYR A 408 31.84 2.20 17.28
CA TYR A 408 32.60 1.03 16.84
C TYR A 408 31.84 0.30 15.74
N LYS A 409 32.21 0.48 14.48
CA LYS A 409 31.47 -0.06 13.33
C LYS A 409 31.23 -1.57 13.43
N GLU A 410 29.99 -2.00 13.40
CA GLU A 410 29.63 -3.42 13.27
C GLU A 410 30.13 -3.99 11.93
N LEU A 411 30.68 -5.19 11.94
CA LEU A 411 31.33 -5.83 10.78
C LEU A 411 30.43 -6.77 9.99
N THR A 412 29.12 -6.82 10.34
CA THR A 412 28.14 -7.61 9.60
C THR A 412 27.70 -6.92 8.32
N ASN A 413 26.98 -7.67 7.47
CA ASN A 413 26.39 -7.12 6.23
C ASN A 413 25.33 -6.04 6.50
N TYR A 414 24.72 -6.01 7.69
CA TYR A 414 23.70 -5.01 8.04
C TYR A 414 24.24 -3.59 8.10
N TYR A 415 25.51 -3.44 8.53
CA TYR A 415 26.18 -2.13 8.65
C TYR A 415 27.18 -1.86 7.53
N ALA A 416 27.26 -2.72 6.49
CA ALA A 416 28.23 -2.57 5.39
C ALA A 416 28.13 -1.19 4.71
N ASP A 417 26.91 -0.76 4.40
CA ASP A 417 26.61 0.48 3.67
C ASP A 417 26.27 1.68 4.56
N VAL A 418 26.23 1.49 5.90
CA VAL A 418 25.95 2.58 6.85
C VAL A 418 27.13 3.54 6.90
N LYS A 419 26.87 4.79 6.54
CA LYS A 419 27.86 5.87 6.58
C LYS A 419 27.86 6.53 7.96
N PRO A 420 29.03 6.83 8.55
CA PRO A 420 29.07 7.49 9.84
C PRO A 420 28.68 8.96 9.74
N THR A 421 28.14 9.49 10.84
CA THR A 421 27.96 10.90 11.09
C THR A 421 28.88 11.36 12.21
N LYS A 422 29.40 12.59 12.14
CA LYS A 422 30.21 13.19 13.22
C LYS A 422 29.29 13.62 14.36
N VAL A 423 29.56 13.09 15.56
CA VAL A 423 28.79 13.40 16.78
C VAL A 423 29.71 13.66 17.94
N MET A 424 29.37 14.63 18.79
CA MET A 424 30.05 14.88 20.06
C MET A 424 29.55 13.90 21.12
N THR A 425 30.45 13.22 21.78
CA THR A 425 30.12 12.34 22.92
C THR A 425 29.91 13.11 24.21
N LYS A 426 29.20 12.51 25.16
CA LYS A 426 29.08 12.94 26.56
C LYS A 426 29.54 11.82 27.51
N THR A 427 29.79 12.17 28.76
CA THR A 427 29.99 11.17 29.82
C THR A 427 28.67 10.99 30.60
N ILE A 428 28.47 9.82 31.19
CA ILE A 428 27.34 9.58 32.12
C ILE A 428 27.44 10.54 33.30
N ASP A 429 28.60 10.74 33.87
CA ASP A 429 28.82 11.65 35.00
C ASP A 429 28.40 13.10 34.69
N SER A 430 28.66 13.58 33.46
CA SER A 430 28.21 14.92 33.04
C SER A 430 26.69 15.02 32.93
N ILE A 431 26.04 14.00 32.34
CA ILE A 431 24.58 13.97 32.18
C ILE A 431 23.87 13.90 33.55
N VAL A 432 24.36 13.03 34.43
CA VAL A 432 23.81 12.88 35.79
C VAL A 432 23.89 14.19 36.56
N LYS A 433 25.03 14.86 36.49
CA LYS A 433 25.25 16.16 37.14
C LYS A 433 24.40 17.27 36.53
N GLU A 434 24.38 17.38 35.19
CA GLU A 434 23.62 18.43 34.48
C GLU A 434 22.12 18.34 34.76
N ASN A 435 21.58 17.13 34.87
CA ASN A 435 20.14 16.89 35.04
C ASN A 435 19.75 16.56 36.48
N ASN A 436 20.69 16.56 37.43
CA ASN A 436 20.48 16.20 38.84
C ASN A 436 19.75 14.85 39.00
N LEU A 437 20.20 13.82 38.23
CA LEU A 437 19.57 12.51 38.28
C LEU A 437 19.94 11.73 39.55
N PRO A 438 19.05 10.90 40.09
CA PRO A 438 19.39 10.00 41.21
C PRO A 438 20.45 8.98 40.76
N LEU A 439 21.40 8.68 41.66
CA LEU A 439 22.43 7.67 41.38
C LEU A 439 21.81 6.27 41.29
N PRO A 440 22.22 5.43 40.31
CA PRO A 440 21.67 4.10 40.14
C PRO A 440 22.24 3.12 41.17
N ASP A 441 21.42 2.19 41.61
CA ASP A 441 21.85 0.99 42.32
C ASP A 441 21.99 -0.23 41.38
N PHE A 442 21.47 -0.12 40.15
CA PHE A 442 21.60 -1.11 39.10
C PHE A 442 21.87 -0.46 37.74
N ILE A 443 22.82 -0.97 36.97
CA ILE A 443 23.15 -0.50 35.61
C ILE A 443 23.13 -1.67 34.64
N LYS A 444 22.43 -1.53 33.50
CA LYS A 444 22.58 -2.39 32.32
C LYS A 444 23.33 -1.61 31.25
N ILE A 445 24.32 -2.22 30.62
CA ILE A 445 25.10 -1.61 29.51
C ILE A 445 25.16 -2.57 28.35
N ASP A 446 24.71 -2.13 27.19
CA ASP A 446 24.75 -2.87 25.94
C ASP A 446 24.75 -1.85 24.78
N VAL A 447 25.96 -1.49 24.36
CA VAL A 447 26.20 -0.34 23.47
C VAL A 447 27.14 -0.70 22.32
N GLN A 448 27.24 -2.00 22.05
CA GLN A 448 27.91 -2.53 20.88
C GLN A 448 29.38 -2.10 20.78
N GLY A 449 30.12 -2.37 21.88
CA GLY A 449 31.56 -2.20 21.98
C GLY A 449 32.05 -0.98 22.74
N ALA A 450 31.18 -0.06 23.14
CA ALA A 450 31.57 1.15 23.87
C ALA A 450 31.52 1.02 25.41
N GLU A 451 31.27 -0.17 25.96
CA GLU A 451 31.06 -0.47 27.38
C GLU A 451 32.22 0.03 28.24
N LEU A 452 33.45 -0.26 27.85
CA LEU A 452 34.64 0.18 28.58
C LEU A 452 34.78 1.70 28.62
N ASP A 453 34.56 2.37 27.51
CA ASP A 453 34.66 3.82 27.43
C ASP A 453 33.57 4.48 28.29
N ILE A 454 32.34 3.96 28.25
CA ILE A 454 31.23 4.48 29.07
C ILE A 454 31.51 4.29 30.55
N LEU A 455 32.04 3.15 30.98
CA LEU A 455 32.41 2.91 32.38
C LEU A 455 33.49 3.87 32.85
N LYS A 456 34.47 4.20 32.00
CA LYS A 456 35.49 5.24 32.32
C LYS A 456 34.83 6.63 32.51
N GLY A 457 33.79 6.95 31.74
CA GLY A 457 33.02 8.19 31.85
C GLY A 457 31.93 8.20 32.92
N ALA A 458 31.84 7.12 33.72
CA ALA A 458 30.82 6.93 34.75
C ALA A 458 31.45 6.84 36.18
N SER A 459 32.67 7.31 36.36
CA SER A 459 33.49 7.10 37.56
C SER A 459 32.82 7.56 38.86
N GLU A 460 32.01 8.62 38.84
CA GLU A 460 31.26 9.10 40.00
C GLU A 460 29.89 8.40 40.11
N THR A 461 29.20 8.25 39.00
CA THR A 461 27.87 7.64 38.94
C THR A 461 27.86 6.19 39.43
N ILE A 462 28.91 5.43 39.13
CA ILE A 462 28.99 4.01 39.45
C ILE A 462 29.36 3.70 40.91
N LYS A 463 29.77 4.73 41.70
CA LYS A 463 30.25 4.51 43.10
C LYS A 463 29.24 3.85 44.02
N GLN A 464 27.95 4.12 43.84
CA GLN A 464 26.87 3.58 44.67
C GLN A 464 26.18 2.39 43.98
N CYS A 465 26.55 2.09 42.75
CA CYS A 465 25.96 0.96 42.02
C CYS A 465 26.35 -0.36 42.66
N LYS A 466 25.35 -1.21 42.93
CA LYS A 466 25.52 -2.54 43.50
C LYS A 466 25.78 -3.58 42.41
N ASP A 467 24.96 -3.54 41.37
CA ASP A 467 24.91 -4.56 40.34
C ASP A 467 25.03 -3.96 38.93
N ILE A 468 25.82 -4.60 38.08
CA ILE A 468 25.99 -4.24 36.67
C ILE A 468 25.77 -5.48 35.82
N ILE A 469 24.85 -5.38 34.83
CA ILE A 469 24.80 -6.32 33.72
C ILE A 469 25.38 -5.60 32.49
N LEU A 470 26.35 -6.22 31.85
CA LEU A 470 26.95 -5.66 30.63
C LEU A 470 27.17 -6.71 29.56
N GLU A 471 27.01 -6.29 28.32
CA GLU A 471 27.45 -7.04 27.16
C GLU A 471 28.94 -6.95 27.01
N SER A 472 29.58 -8.03 26.57
CA SER A 472 31.00 -8.02 26.26
C SER A 472 31.34 -8.93 25.09
N GLN A 473 32.09 -8.38 24.16
CA GLN A 473 32.55 -9.13 22.98
C GLN A 473 33.76 -10.01 23.33
N HIS A 474 33.72 -11.26 22.88
CA HIS A 474 34.84 -12.19 23.01
C HIS A 474 35.52 -12.51 21.66
N SER A 475 34.93 -12.05 20.55
CA SER A 475 35.49 -12.17 19.19
C SER A 475 35.33 -10.85 18.41
N TYR A 476 35.74 -10.85 17.14
CA TYR A 476 35.64 -9.67 16.29
C TYR A 476 34.19 -9.48 15.79
N TYR A 477 33.49 -8.51 16.35
CA TYR A 477 32.16 -8.12 15.97
C TYR A 477 32.07 -6.64 15.60
N ASN A 478 32.54 -5.74 16.49
CA ASN A 478 32.68 -4.31 16.22
C ASN A 478 34.16 -3.94 16.02
N ALA A 479 34.44 -3.17 14.96
CA ALA A 479 35.83 -2.82 14.59
C ALA A 479 36.52 -1.98 15.67
N GLY A 480 37.60 -2.53 16.27
CA GLY A 480 38.40 -1.84 17.27
C GLY A 480 37.79 -1.78 18.67
N ALA A 481 36.63 -2.40 18.90
CA ALA A 481 36.01 -2.44 20.21
C ALA A 481 36.82 -3.25 21.22
N PRO A 482 36.90 -2.83 22.51
CA PRO A 482 37.52 -3.59 23.59
C PRO A 482 36.81 -4.94 23.77
N LYS A 483 37.59 -5.98 24.12
CA LYS A 483 37.07 -7.32 24.38
C LYS A 483 36.98 -7.60 25.86
N SER A 484 36.39 -8.75 26.21
CA SER A 484 36.23 -9.22 27.59
C SER A 484 37.56 -9.21 28.36
N GLN A 485 38.70 -9.51 27.69
CA GLN A 485 40.04 -9.51 28.31
C GLN A 485 40.48 -8.10 28.76
N GLU A 486 39.94 -7.04 28.18
CA GLU A 486 40.24 -5.65 28.55
C GLU A 486 39.16 -5.09 29.49
N LEU A 487 37.91 -5.42 29.22
CA LEU A 487 36.75 -4.90 29.96
C LEU A 487 36.67 -5.46 31.39
N PHE A 488 36.81 -6.79 31.57
CA PHE A 488 36.59 -7.43 32.89
C PHE A 488 37.57 -6.94 33.94
N PRO A 489 38.92 -6.89 33.68
CA PRO A 489 39.86 -6.36 34.70
C PRO A 489 39.57 -4.91 35.07
N PHE A 490 39.02 -4.10 34.13
CA PHE A 490 38.63 -2.73 34.47
C PHE A 490 37.39 -2.71 35.38
N VAL A 491 36.36 -3.51 35.12
CA VAL A 491 35.16 -3.63 35.99
C VAL A 491 35.56 -4.12 37.39
N GLU A 492 36.46 -5.09 37.47
CA GLU A 492 37.00 -5.59 38.73
C GLU A 492 37.80 -4.51 39.48
N SER A 493 38.55 -3.67 38.78
CA SER A 493 39.27 -2.54 39.39
C SER A 493 38.35 -1.47 40.01
N LEU A 494 37.08 -1.42 39.60
CA LEU A 494 36.04 -0.58 40.19
C LEU A 494 35.38 -1.19 41.44
N GLY A 495 35.82 -2.37 41.88
CA GLY A 495 35.36 -3.07 43.06
C GLY A 495 34.15 -3.98 42.84
N PHE A 496 33.96 -4.45 41.62
CA PHE A 496 32.92 -5.45 41.30
C PHE A 496 33.58 -6.83 41.09
N GLU A 497 32.83 -7.87 41.40
CA GLU A 497 33.21 -9.25 41.12
C GLU A 497 32.26 -9.87 40.08
N LYS A 498 32.74 -10.65 39.14
CA LYS A 498 31.92 -11.35 38.17
C LYS A 498 31.15 -12.47 38.86
N VAL A 499 29.81 -12.38 38.83
CA VAL A 499 28.89 -13.33 39.49
C VAL A 499 28.41 -14.39 38.52
N ALA A 500 28.03 -14.00 37.30
CA ALA A 500 27.46 -14.91 36.33
C ALA A 500 27.71 -14.50 34.88
N GLN A 501 27.59 -15.46 34.00
CA GLN A 501 27.32 -15.27 32.58
C GLN A 501 25.86 -15.63 32.33
N ILE A 502 25.03 -14.64 31.90
CA ILE A 502 23.60 -14.80 31.72
C ILE A 502 23.28 -15.38 30.34
N TYR A 503 23.99 -14.86 29.32
CA TYR A 503 23.84 -15.28 27.94
C TYR A 503 25.24 -15.44 27.31
N LYS A 504 25.33 -16.35 26.33
CA LYS A 504 26.53 -16.54 25.50
C LYS A 504 26.11 -16.70 24.04
N GLY A 505 26.41 -15.69 23.24
CA GLY A 505 26.33 -15.72 21.78
C GLY A 505 27.60 -16.22 21.11
N ASP A 506 27.62 -16.23 19.78
CA ASP A 506 28.79 -16.63 18.99
C ASP A 506 29.94 -15.60 19.05
N TYR A 507 29.62 -14.32 19.25
CA TYR A 507 30.55 -13.20 19.23
C TYR A 507 30.67 -12.44 20.54
N ASP A 508 29.63 -12.48 21.37
CA ASP A 508 29.41 -11.70 22.59
C ASP A 508 28.78 -12.53 23.70
N GLY A 509 28.45 -11.87 24.80
CA GLY A 509 27.69 -12.45 25.89
C GLY A 509 27.36 -11.41 26.96
N ASP A 510 26.35 -11.70 27.77
CA ASP A 510 25.91 -10.85 28.87
C ASP A 510 26.42 -11.38 30.21
N TYR A 511 27.01 -10.48 30.98
CA TYR A 511 27.66 -10.82 32.22
C TYR A 511 27.19 -9.95 33.37
N HIS A 512 26.92 -10.59 34.52
CA HIS A 512 26.60 -9.90 35.76
C HIS A 512 27.80 -9.74 36.66
N PHE A 513 28.03 -8.53 37.11
CA PHE A 513 29.03 -8.15 38.13
C PHE A 513 28.32 -7.47 39.29
N SER A 514 28.75 -7.80 40.54
CA SER A 514 28.16 -7.25 41.77
C SER A 514 29.26 -6.79 42.73
N ARG A 515 28.96 -5.75 43.50
CA ARG A 515 29.77 -5.39 44.68
C ARG A 515 29.31 -6.24 45.86
N LEU A 516 30.25 -7.00 46.45
CA LEU A 516 30.03 -7.86 47.61
C LEU A 516 29.96 -7.05 48.92
#